data_5b3b39e01798416cd905c0a04a76603f
#
_entry.id   5b3b39e01798416cd905c0a04a76603f
#
_cell.length_a   1.000
_cell.length_b   1.000
_cell.length_c   1.000
_cell.angle_alpha   90.00
_cell.angle_beta   90.00
_cell.angle_gamma   90.00
#
_symmetry.space_group_name_H-M   'P 1'
#
loop_
_entity.id
_entity.type
_entity.pdbx_description
1 polymer ?
#
loop_
_entity_poly.entity_id
_entity_poly.type
_entity_poly.pdbx_seq_one_letter_code
_entity_poly.pdbx_strand_id
1 'polypeptide(L)'
;VARALHTLLALLAATAARGAPAAADAVDWGVASGLEKLRPADPLPSGKELTLFAARGECESAQVAVRSALGVAALGAEAAPLAPGDVPVALYRVAVLDLALPSGPDGVAGRWPDPLIPVRDPDYGEPRRAFPAAVAPGDLQAVWVEVCVPPGATAALLRGALRLRDGVRRIASIPIAVHVWPFTLPRTPTFVAAFGLSTRLGTRALGRPEDRSLARALAAAALRHRLSPFTLSADPPAGRCTAEACALDWSAIDAELAPVLDGDLVPGVRGGFAEVRIPGSVWSGPEADLAATLRAWRAHFAARGWLDRLWLYTLDEPGPGQLTELARRARLARAAGLRVFATTAPRPELSGLVDAYVVNLTLLPGIESAPQGVRFSYASCLSHGCAERPAGGARRAEMDREFRGWPGYEIDRPATAARAVAWLAWRRGLAGELYYDMLQAWTRDPWTDVRAFAGNGDGTLLYPGRPEALGGTHPFPVTSVRLEVIRDGLEDLELLRLAEAAGLRPLAEALAGRLVPSARTWERRPGPWLAARRTLGDALARRLTVAHP
;
A
#
# COMPACT_ATOMS: atom_id res chain seq x y z
N VAL A 1 -7.45 -79.66 65.26
CA VAL A 1 -8.64 -78.75 65.25
C VAL A 1 -8.27 -77.47 65.97
N ALA A 2 -7.87 -76.43 65.34
CA ALA A 2 -7.97 -75.03 65.81
C ALA A 2 -7.70 -74.05 64.68
N ARG A 3 -8.60 -73.25 64.40
CA ARG A 3 -8.55 -72.16 63.43
C ARG A 3 -7.83 -70.93 64.03
N ALA A 4 -6.87 -70.36 63.31
CA ALA A 4 -6.30 -69.06 63.61
C ALA A 4 -6.73 -68.07 62.54
N LEU A 5 -7.43 -67.02 62.96
CA LEU A 5 -7.83 -65.88 62.20
C LEU A 5 -6.63 -64.92 62.02
N HIS A 6 -6.26 -64.61 60.80
CA HIS A 6 -5.34 -63.50 60.54
C HIS A 6 -6.13 -62.30 59.93
N THR A 7 -6.18 -61.22 60.68
CA THR A 7 -6.72 -59.95 60.24
C THR A 7 -5.65 -59.22 59.46
N LEU A 8 -5.86 -58.99 58.14
CA LEU A 8 -5.00 -58.12 57.32
C LEU A 8 -5.61 -56.69 57.31
N LEU A 9 -4.90 -55.74 57.90
CA LEU A 9 -5.16 -54.32 57.71
C LEU A 9 -4.60 -53.88 56.34
N ALA A 10 -5.50 -53.53 55.41
CA ALA A 10 -5.10 -52.87 54.17
C ALA A 10 -5.05 -51.35 54.40
N LEU A 11 -3.83 -50.79 54.42
CA LEU A 11 -3.64 -49.33 54.32
C LEU A 11 -3.89 -48.91 52.85
N LEU A 12 -5.00 -48.22 52.60
CA LEU A 12 -5.21 -47.46 51.36
C LEU A 12 -4.36 -46.18 51.41
N ALA A 13 -3.24 -46.18 50.73
CA ALA A 13 -2.51 -44.95 50.42
C ALA A 13 -3.22 -44.25 49.26
N ALA A 14 -4.04 -43.24 49.55
CA ALA A 14 -4.57 -42.34 48.56
C ALA A 14 -3.43 -41.43 48.06
N THR A 15 -2.79 -41.78 46.97
CA THR A 15 -1.94 -40.87 46.20
C THR A 15 -2.83 -39.87 45.50
N ALA A 16 -3.00 -38.69 46.11
CA ALA A 16 -3.54 -37.53 45.42
C ALA A 16 -2.59 -37.19 44.27
N ALA A 17 -2.93 -37.60 43.07
CA ALA A 17 -2.34 -37.09 41.84
C ALA A 17 -2.64 -35.59 41.82
N ARG A 18 -1.68 -34.76 42.20
CA ARG A 18 -1.69 -33.36 41.87
C ARG A 18 -1.61 -33.29 40.35
N GLY A 19 -2.77 -33.18 39.71
CA GLY A 19 -2.83 -32.79 38.30
C GLY A 19 -2.03 -31.52 38.13
N ALA A 20 -1.00 -31.56 37.32
CA ALA A 20 -0.37 -30.34 36.83
C ALA A 20 -1.50 -29.42 36.34
N PRO A 21 -1.53 -28.10 36.67
CA PRO A 21 -2.53 -27.23 36.12
C PRO A 21 -2.44 -27.33 34.60
N ALA A 22 -3.58 -27.64 34.01
CA ALA A 22 -3.70 -27.75 32.58
C ALA A 22 -3.13 -26.47 31.94
N ALA A 23 -2.17 -26.64 31.02
CA ALA A 23 -1.60 -25.57 30.21
C ALA A 23 -2.63 -24.90 29.27
N ALA A 24 -3.92 -25.16 29.51
CA ALA A 24 -5.03 -24.81 28.63
C ALA A 24 -5.46 -23.33 28.67
N ASP A 25 -5.01 -22.56 29.67
CA ASP A 25 -5.43 -21.16 29.85
C ASP A 25 -4.39 -20.12 29.41
N ALA A 26 -3.26 -20.56 28.87
CA ALA A 26 -2.22 -19.64 28.44
C ALA A 26 -2.59 -19.00 27.10
N VAL A 27 -2.55 -17.66 27.08
CA VAL A 27 -2.60 -16.89 25.83
C VAL A 27 -1.15 -16.75 25.35
N ASP A 28 -0.84 -17.39 24.23
CA ASP A 28 0.47 -17.30 23.60
C ASP A 28 0.55 -16.12 22.65
N TRP A 29 1.75 -15.58 22.47
CA TRP A 29 2.00 -14.46 21.56
C TRP A 29 3.37 -14.57 20.90
N GLY A 30 3.49 -13.90 19.73
CA GLY A 30 4.75 -13.80 19.00
C GLY A 30 4.80 -12.58 18.11
N VAL A 31 6.01 -12.13 17.79
CA VAL A 31 6.27 -10.96 16.96
C VAL A 31 6.68 -11.40 15.55
N ALA A 32 6.10 -10.75 14.55
CA ALA A 32 6.42 -10.91 13.14
C ALA A 32 6.67 -9.53 12.50
N SER A 33 7.28 -9.52 11.33
CA SER A 33 7.46 -8.30 10.54
C SER A 33 6.17 -7.85 9.87
N GLY A 34 6.10 -6.59 9.41
CA GLY A 34 5.02 -6.08 8.56
C GLY A 34 4.95 -6.77 7.18
N LEU A 35 6.01 -7.47 6.77
CA LEU A 35 6.05 -8.23 5.50
C LEU A 35 5.46 -9.64 5.58
N GLU A 36 4.84 -10.02 6.69
CA GLU A 36 4.16 -11.28 6.85
C GLU A 36 2.64 -11.09 6.81
N LYS A 37 1.93 -11.93 6.07
CA LYS A 37 0.47 -11.99 6.10
C LYS A 37 0.05 -13.14 7.00
N LEU A 38 -0.19 -12.84 8.28
CA LEU A 38 -0.52 -13.83 9.31
C LEU A 38 -1.97 -14.25 9.22
N ARG A 39 -2.22 -15.45 8.73
CA ARG A 39 -3.56 -16.03 8.60
C ARG A 39 -4.00 -16.65 9.95
N PRO A 40 -5.31 -16.73 10.22
CA PRO A 40 -5.79 -17.31 11.48
C PRO A 40 -5.26 -18.71 11.82
N ALA A 41 -5.04 -19.54 10.80
CA ALA A 41 -4.55 -20.90 10.97
C ALA A 41 -3.02 -21.05 10.93
N ASP A 42 -2.27 -19.97 10.64
CA ASP A 42 -0.81 -20.04 10.52
C ASP A 42 -0.14 -20.29 11.87
N PRO A 43 1.07 -20.85 11.93
CA PRO A 43 1.84 -20.99 13.15
C PRO A 43 2.06 -19.65 13.86
N LEU A 44 2.09 -19.66 15.18
CA LEU A 44 2.43 -18.46 15.95
C LEU A 44 3.88 -18.08 15.68
N PRO A 45 4.19 -16.79 15.37
CA PRO A 45 5.56 -16.33 15.21
C PRO A 45 6.40 -16.54 16.47
N SER A 46 7.70 -16.80 16.32
CA SER A 46 8.61 -17.08 17.44
C SER A 46 9.25 -15.83 18.04
N GLY A 47 9.22 -14.67 17.36
CA GLY A 47 9.77 -13.40 17.84
C GLY A 47 9.19 -12.98 19.18
N LYS A 48 10.00 -12.33 20.04
CA LYS A 48 9.57 -11.89 21.38
C LYS A 48 9.82 -10.41 21.65
N GLU A 49 10.43 -9.70 20.73
CA GLU A 49 10.63 -8.25 20.78
C GLU A 49 10.37 -7.62 19.41
N LEU A 50 9.97 -6.38 19.40
CA LEU A 50 9.67 -5.62 18.20
C LEU A 50 10.83 -4.66 17.95
N THR A 51 11.64 -4.96 16.95
CA THR A 51 12.80 -4.14 16.55
C THR A 51 12.63 -3.63 15.14
N LEU A 52 12.63 -2.30 14.98
CA LEU A 52 12.48 -1.59 13.71
C LEU A 52 13.71 -0.74 13.40
N PHE A 53 13.92 -0.46 12.13
CA PHE A 53 14.97 0.41 11.61
C PHE A 53 14.34 1.39 10.63
N ALA A 54 14.43 2.68 10.89
CA ALA A 54 13.79 3.72 10.10
C ALA A 54 14.70 4.93 9.88
N ALA A 55 14.58 5.58 8.75
CA ALA A 55 15.06 6.94 8.55
C ALA A 55 14.08 7.94 9.16
N ARG A 56 14.48 9.20 9.27
CA ARG A 56 13.54 10.29 9.60
C ARG A 56 12.58 10.49 8.44
N GLY A 57 11.31 10.76 8.72
CA GLY A 57 10.26 10.91 7.70
C GLY A 57 9.78 9.60 7.10
N GLU A 58 10.05 8.47 7.74
CA GLU A 58 9.70 7.11 7.32
C GLU A 58 8.77 6.45 8.32
N CYS A 59 7.91 5.57 7.84
CA CYS A 59 7.04 4.74 8.66
C CYS A 59 7.48 3.27 8.57
N GLU A 60 7.54 2.57 9.69
CA GLU A 60 7.87 1.15 9.75
C GLU A 60 6.88 0.38 10.60
N SER A 61 6.64 -0.87 10.24
CA SER A 61 5.62 -1.67 10.86
C SER A 61 6.09 -3.07 11.26
N ALA A 62 5.46 -3.58 12.31
CA ALA A 62 5.56 -4.98 12.73
C ALA A 62 4.21 -5.47 13.24
N GLN A 63 4.11 -6.75 13.52
CA GLN A 63 2.89 -7.37 14.00
C GLN A 63 3.14 -8.15 15.30
N VAL A 64 2.15 -8.13 16.18
CA VAL A 64 2.12 -9.03 17.34
C VAL A 64 0.90 -9.94 17.19
N ALA A 65 1.17 -11.22 17.03
CA ALA A 65 0.15 -12.26 16.93
C ALA A 65 -0.20 -12.81 18.32
N VAL A 66 -1.48 -13.06 18.54
CA VAL A 66 -2.01 -13.64 19.78
C VAL A 66 -2.84 -14.86 19.43
N ARG A 67 -2.69 -15.93 20.19
CA ARG A 67 -3.46 -17.18 20.07
C ARG A 67 -3.74 -17.77 21.44
N SER A 68 -4.90 -18.41 21.60
CA SER A 68 -5.23 -19.25 22.75
C SER A 68 -6.06 -20.46 22.31
N ALA A 69 -5.85 -21.61 22.91
CA ALA A 69 -6.66 -22.79 22.66
C ALA A 69 -8.13 -22.58 23.07
N LEU A 70 -8.40 -21.76 24.08
CA LEU A 70 -9.73 -21.41 24.58
C LEU A 70 -10.28 -20.11 23.97
N GLY A 71 -9.49 -19.42 23.13
CA GLY A 71 -9.79 -18.09 22.62
C GLY A 71 -9.42 -16.97 23.60
N VAL A 72 -9.68 -15.73 23.20
CA VAL A 72 -9.51 -14.51 24.02
C VAL A 72 -10.81 -13.74 23.97
N ALA A 73 -11.41 -13.49 25.12
CA ALA A 73 -12.75 -12.88 25.17
C ALA A 73 -12.73 -11.39 24.80
N ALA A 74 -11.69 -10.65 25.24
CA ALA A 74 -11.62 -9.21 25.09
C ALA A 74 -10.18 -8.74 24.93
N LEU A 75 -9.52 -9.15 23.82
CA LEU A 75 -8.16 -8.71 23.49
C LEU A 75 -8.10 -7.18 23.42
N GLY A 76 -7.24 -6.58 24.23
CA GLY A 76 -6.88 -5.17 24.21
C GLY A 76 -5.41 -4.98 23.89
N ALA A 77 -5.09 -3.89 23.18
CA ALA A 77 -3.73 -3.49 22.84
C ALA A 77 -3.52 -2.00 23.10
N GLU A 78 -2.44 -1.65 23.78
CA GLU A 78 -2.09 -0.27 24.12
C GLU A 78 -0.58 -0.06 24.02
N ALA A 79 -0.16 1.11 23.54
CA ALA A 79 1.23 1.55 23.56
C ALA A 79 1.29 3.04 23.95
N ALA A 80 2.27 3.41 24.77
CA ALA A 80 2.62 4.80 24.99
C ALA A 80 3.56 5.27 23.86
N PRO A 81 3.68 6.60 23.64
CA PRO A 81 4.71 7.15 22.76
C PRO A 81 6.11 6.65 23.14
N LEU A 82 6.98 6.50 22.13
CA LEU A 82 8.35 6.03 22.33
C LEU A 82 9.26 7.15 22.81
N ALA A 83 10.11 6.84 23.77
CA ALA A 83 11.13 7.77 24.29
C ALA A 83 12.52 7.45 23.70
N PRO A 84 13.39 8.47 23.51
CA PRO A 84 13.12 9.90 23.69
C PRO A 84 12.28 10.49 22.54
N GLY A 85 11.63 11.64 22.75
CA GLY A 85 10.99 12.44 21.71
C GLY A 85 9.50 12.19 21.51
N ASP A 86 8.85 11.38 22.36
CA ASP A 86 7.40 11.14 22.37
C ASP A 86 6.83 10.74 21.00
N VAL A 87 7.54 9.87 20.27
CA VAL A 87 7.13 9.40 18.95
C VAL A 87 5.91 8.49 19.06
N PRO A 88 4.77 8.83 18.44
CA PRO A 88 3.54 8.06 18.56
C PRO A 88 3.70 6.64 18.00
N VAL A 89 2.98 5.69 18.62
CA VAL A 89 2.79 4.32 18.11
C VAL A 89 1.34 4.18 17.68
N ALA A 90 1.10 3.97 16.42
CA ALA A 90 -0.22 3.67 15.91
C ALA A 90 -0.48 2.16 15.99
N LEU A 91 -1.69 1.82 16.46
CA LEU A 91 -2.11 0.43 16.63
C LEU A 91 -3.37 0.15 15.82
N TYR A 92 -3.38 -1.02 15.18
CA TYR A 92 -4.52 -1.47 14.39
C TYR A 92 -4.84 -2.93 14.72
N ARG A 93 -6.10 -3.28 14.66
CA ARG A 93 -6.53 -4.67 14.59
C ARG A 93 -6.49 -5.10 13.12
N VAL A 94 -5.79 -6.15 12.82
CA VAL A 94 -5.78 -6.75 11.48
C VAL A 94 -7.07 -7.54 11.29
N ALA A 95 -7.93 -7.08 10.39
CA ALA A 95 -9.14 -7.80 10.05
C ALA A 95 -8.85 -8.86 8.98
N VAL A 96 -9.69 -9.88 8.94
CA VAL A 96 -9.54 -11.05 8.07
C VAL A 96 -10.73 -11.11 7.11
N LEU A 97 -10.43 -11.42 5.85
CA LEU A 97 -11.42 -11.60 4.79
C LEU A 97 -11.45 -13.05 4.35
N ASP A 98 -12.63 -13.55 3.97
CA ASP A 98 -12.85 -14.87 3.42
C ASP A 98 -12.78 -14.81 1.89
N LEU A 99 -11.73 -15.37 1.30
CA LEU A 99 -11.50 -15.41 -0.14
C LEU A 99 -11.93 -16.77 -0.69
N ALA A 100 -13.05 -16.79 -1.40
CA ALA A 100 -13.62 -18.03 -1.94
C ALA A 100 -12.77 -18.66 -3.04
N LEU A 101 -12.06 -17.84 -3.83
CA LEU A 101 -11.28 -18.27 -4.99
C LEU A 101 -9.89 -17.65 -4.97
N PRO A 102 -8.85 -18.32 -5.50
CA PRO A 102 -7.52 -17.75 -5.60
C PRO A 102 -7.41 -16.69 -6.70
N SER A 103 -6.51 -15.74 -6.52
CA SER A 103 -6.07 -14.80 -7.55
C SER A 103 -5.02 -15.47 -8.43
N GLY A 104 -5.40 -15.98 -9.59
CA GLY A 104 -4.45 -16.57 -10.51
C GLY A 104 -3.72 -17.82 -10.00
N PRO A 105 -2.59 -18.21 -10.62
CA PRO A 105 -1.87 -19.46 -10.32
C PRO A 105 -1.02 -19.40 -9.04
N ASP A 106 -0.72 -18.22 -8.54
CA ASP A 106 0.10 -18.01 -7.34
C ASP A 106 -0.74 -17.64 -6.11
N GLY A 107 -2.05 -17.40 -6.27
CA GLY A 107 -2.97 -17.10 -5.18
C GLY A 107 -3.48 -18.34 -4.47
N VAL A 108 -4.01 -18.16 -3.26
CA VAL A 108 -4.57 -19.23 -2.42
C VAL A 108 -5.86 -18.74 -1.76
N ALA A 109 -6.96 -19.47 -1.96
CA ALA A 109 -8.23 -19.21 -1.28
C ALA A 109 -8.13 -19.40 0.24
N GLY A 110 -9.10 -18.88 0.98
CA GLY A 110 -9.21 -19.04 2.43
C GLY A 110 -9.22 -17.70 3.17
N ARG A 111 -8.95 -17.74 4.48
CA ARG A 111 -8.99 -16.58 5.36
C ARG A 111 -7.67 -15.81 5.30
N TRP A 112 -7.73 -14.52 4.91
CA TRP A 112 -6.55 -13.68 4.69
C TRP A 112 -6.63 -12.35 5.42
N PRO A 113 -5.54 -11.89 6.06
CA PRO A 113 -5.45 -10.57 6.66
C PRO A 113 -5.32 -9.50 5.58
N ASP A 114 -6.07 -8.37 5.71
CA ASP A 114 -5.83 -7.21 4.85
C ASP A 114 -6.33 -5.89 5.46
N PRO A 115 -7.62 -5.67 5.88
CA PRO A 115 -8.03 -4.39 6.44
C PRO A 115 -7.36 -4.12 7.79
N LEU A 116 -6.90 -2.87 8.00
CA LEU A 116 -6.28 -2.40 9.24
C LEU A 116 -7.23 -1.45 9.97
N ILE A 117 -7.94 -1.94 10.98
CA ILE A 117 -8.88 -1.14 11.78
C ILE A 117 -8.08 -0.41 12.86
N PRO A 118 -7.97 0.94 12.80
CA PRO A 118 -7.17 1.71 13.74
C PRO A 118 -7.79 1.80 15.13
N VAL A 119 -6.99 1.92 16.18
CA VAL A 119 -7.48 2.32 17.51
C VAL A 119 -7.99 3.76 17.48
N ARG A 120 -7.31 4.61 16.73
CA ARG A 120 -7.69 6.01 16.47
C ARG A 120 -7.40 6.32 15.01
N ASP A 121 -8.40 6.77 14.28
CA ASP A 121 -8.19 7.12 12.88
C ASP A 121 -7.34 8.40 12.72
N PRO A 122 -6.51 8.46 11.67
CA PRO A 122 -5.60 9.59 11.46
C PRO A 122 -6.26 10.82 10.85
N ASP A 123 -7.51 10.73 10.37
CA ASP A 123 -8.17 11.79 9.61
C ASP A 123 -8.98 12.71 10.53
N TYR A 124 -9.74 12.13 11.45
CA TYR A 124 -10.60 12.86 12.41
C TYR A 124 -10.11 12.71 13.85
N GLY A 125 -9.11 11.87 14.10
CA GLY A 125 -8.60 11.59 15.45
C GLY A 125 -9.61 10.90 16.35
N GLU A 126 -10.63 10.23 15.79
CA GLU A 126 -11.68 9.57 16.55
C GLU A 126 -11.27 8.16 17.01
N PRO A 127 -11.66 7.74 18.22
CA PRO A 127 -11.48 6.37 18.64
C PRO A 127 -12.35 5.43 17.82
N ARG A 128 -11.75 4.31 17.37
CA ARG A 128 -12.43 3.29 16.56
C ARG A 128 -12.51 1.96 17.30
N ARG A 129 -13.43 1.08 16.90
CA ARG A 129 -13.66 -0.23 17.53
C ARG A 129 -12.64 -1.28 17.04
N ALA A 130 -11.34 -0.95 17.13
CA ALA A 130 -10.29 -1.93 16.91
C ALA A 130 -10.26 -2.95 18.07
N PHE A 131 -10.31 -2.43 19.30
CA PHE A 131 -10.27 -3.19 20.54
C PHE A 131 -11.33 -2.66 21.53
N PRO A 132 -11.82 -3.50 22.48
CA PRO A 132 -11.50 -4.92 22.64
C PRO A 132 -12.03 -5.78 21.49
N ALA A 133 -11.33 -6.88 21.17
CA ALA A 133 -11.70 -7.81 20.13
C ALA A 133 -11.72 -9.25 20.65
N ALA A 134 -12.75 -10.03 20.28
CA ALA A 134 -12.77 -11.45 20.57
C ALA A 134 -11.88 -12.21 19.58
N VAL A 135 -11.13 -13.22 20.07
CA VAL A 135 -10.34 -14.13 19.26
C VAL A 135 -10.91 -15.54 19.45
N ALA A 136 -11.28 -16.18 18.34
CA ALA A 136 -11.86 -17.51 18.40
C ALA A 136 -10.82 -18.56 18.89
N PRO A 137 -11.27 -19.65 19.54
CA PRO A 137 -10.39 -20.72 19.99
C PRO A 137 -9.51 -21.26 18.84
N GLY A 138 -8.20 -21.27 19.06
CA GLY A 138 -7.21 -21.75 18.09
C GLY A 138 -6.87 -20.78 16.97
N ASP A 139 -7.65 -19.72 16.74
CA ASP A 139 -7.33 -18.70 15.74
C ASP A 139 -6.20 -17.77 16.20
N LEU A 140 -5.45 -17.25 15.23
CA LEU A 140 -4.48 -16.19 15.43
C LEU A 140 -5.11 -14.84 15.12
N GLN A 141 -4.97 -13.87 16.03
CA GLN A 141 -5.29 -12.45 15.80
C GLN A 141 -4.02 -11.62 15.82
N ALA A 142 -3.78 -10.88 14.74
CA ALA A 142 -2.66 -9.94 14.69
C ALA A 142 -3.07 -8.53 15.14
N VAL A 143 -2.17 -7.89 15.90
CA VAL A 143 -2.13 -6.47 16.20
C VAL A 143 -1.03 -5.87 15.33
N TRP A 144 -1.39 -4.95 14.44
CA TRP A 144 -0.44 -4.19 13.64
C TRP A 144 0.08 -3.01 14.46
N VAL A 145 1.40 -2.84 14.46
CA VAL A 145 2.10 -1.77 15.19
C VAL A 145 2.87 -0.95 14.19
N GLU A 146 2.58 0.32 14.08
CA GLU A 146 3.24 1.25 13.17
C GLU A 146 3.91 2.38 13.94
N VAL A 147 5.11 2.74 13.52
CA VAL A 147 5.87 3.88 14.02
C VAL A 147 6.33 4.74 12.85
N CYS A 148 5.76 5.93 12.72
CA CYS A 148 6.24 6.94 11.78
C CYS A 148 7.21 7.88 12.46
N VAL A 149 8.48 7.85 12.06
CA VAL A 149 9.53 8.69 12.63
C VAL A 149 9.43 10.11 12.06
N PRO A 150 9.18 11.15 12.86
CA PRO A 150 9.08 12.52 12.34
C PRO A 150 10.36 12.98 11.64
N PRO A 151 10.28 13.83 10.60
CA PRO A 151 11.46 14.36 9.91
C PRO A 151 12.45 15.11 10.83
N GLY A 152 11.95 15.73 11.90
CA GLY A 152 12.74 16.42 12.92
C GLY A 152 13.19 15.54 14.09
N ALA A 153 12.95 14.24 14.06
CA ALA A 153 13.35 13.35 15.15
C ALA A 153 14.88 13.32 15.31
N THR A 154 15.35 13.20 16.55
CA THR A 154 16.77 12.95 16.79
C THR A 154 17.13 11.53 16.37
N ALA A 155 18.28 11.36 15.70
CA ALA A 155 18.82 10.02 15.43
C ALA A 155 19.16 9.36 16.77
N ALA A 156 18.43 8.32 17.12
CA ALA A 156 18.50 7.67 18.43
C ALA A 156 17.88 6.27 18.38
N LEU A 157 18.03 5.56 19.48
CA LEU A 157 17.27 4.35 19.75
C LEU A 157 16.01 4.73 20.55
N LEU A 158 14.86 4.74 19.89
CA LEU A 158 13.58 4.97 20.57
C LEU A 158 13.13 3.68 21.26
N ARG A 159 12.57 3.80 22.45
CA ARG A 159 12.13 2.66 23.27
C ARG A 159 10.72 2.86 23.82
N GLY A 160 9.99 1.76 23.92
CA GLY A 160 8.67 1.70 24.52
C GLY A 160 8.21 0.26 24.71
N ALA A 161 6.91 0.08 24.89
CA ALA A 161 6.33 -1.26 24.99
C ALA A 161 4.88 -1.28 24.51
N LEU A 162 4.52 -2.35 23.81
CA LEU A 162 3.13 -2.74 23.57
C LEU A 162 2.64 -3.57 24.75
N ARG A 163 1.47 -3.21 25.28
CA ARG A 163 0.79 -3.98 26.34
C ARG A 163 -0.43 -4.68 25.77
N LEU A 164 -0.51 -5.99 25.98
CA LEU A 164 -1.65 -6.81 25.61
C LEU A 164 -2.42 -7.25 26.85
N ARG A 165 -3.75 -7.25 26.75
CA ARG A 165 -4.68 -7.64 27.82
C ARG A 165 -5.80 -8.50 27.28
N ASP A 166 -6.41 -9.32 28.14
CA ASP A 166 -7.71 -9.95 27.95
C ASP A 166 -8.65 -9.37 29.03
N GLY A 167 -9.45 -8.41 28.64
CA GLY A 167 -10.19 -7.58 29.58
C GLY A 167 -9.25 -6.87 30.56
N VAL A 168 -9.35 -7.19 31.84
CA VAL A 168 -8.45 -6.64 32.90
C VAL A 168 -7.16 -7.45 33.08
N ARG A 169 -7.12 -8.70 32.60
CA ARG A 169 -5.99 -9.61 32.75
C ARG A 169 -4.85 -9.24 31.79
N ARG A 170 -3.67 -9.01 32.31
CA ARG A 170 -2.48 -8.77 31.49
C ARG A 170 -2.05 -10.06 30.79
N ILE A 171 -1.83 -10.00 29.48
CA ILE A 171 -1.23 -11.08 28.67
C ILE A 171 0.29 -10.88 28.61
N ALA A 172 0.74 -9.73 28.07
CA ALA A 172 2.15 -9.47 27.85
C ALA A 172 2.49 -7.97 27.89
N SER A 173 3.78 -7.67 28.04
CA SER A 173 4.37 -6.39 27.72
C SER A 173 5.58 -6.65 26.82
N ILE A 174 5.49 -6.21 25.59
CA ILE A 174 6.41 -6.53 24.50
C ILE A 174 7.28 -5.30 24.26
N PRO A 175 8.61 -5.39 24.42
CA PRO A 175 9.50 -4.28 24.16
C PRO A 175 9.42 -3.81 22.70
N ILE A 176 9.41 -2.50 22.49
CA ILE A 176 9.54 -1.84 21.18
C ILE A 176 10.88 -1.11 21.17
N ALA A 177 11.68 -1.36 20.14
CA ALA A 177 12.93 -0.65 19.87
C ALA A 177 12.94 -0.18 18.40
N VAL A 178 13.14 1.13 18.18
CA VAL A 178 13.26 1.70 16.83
C VAL A 178 14.62 2.38 16.69
N HIS A 179 15.45 1.86 15.82
CA HIS A 179 16.73 2.44 15.46
C HIS A 179 16.53 3.50 14.38
N VAL A 180 16.73 4.78 14.73
CA VAL A 180 16.54 5.90 13.81
C VAL A 180 17.88 6.26 13.16
N TRP A 181 17.98 6.10 11.83
CA TRP A 181 19.15 6.52 11.08
C TRP A 181 19.27 8.06 11.00
N PRO A 182 20.51 8.61 10.93
CA PRO A 182 20.78 10.05 10.98
C PRO A 182 20.56 10.78 9.62
N PHE A 183 19.67 10.29 8.78
CA PHE A 183 19.26 10.94 7.54
C PHE A 183 17.74 10.95 7.40
N THR A 184 17.25 11.78 6.49
CA THR A 184 15.81 12.01 6.31
C THR A 184 15.40 11.60 4.89
N LEU A 185 14.31 10.84 4.75
CA LEU A 185 13.68 10.60 3.46
C LEU A 185 12.98 11.87 2.94
N PRO A 186 12.97 12.09 1.62
CA PRO A 186 12.19 13.17 1.03
C PRO A 186 10.72 13.07 1.43
N ARG A 187 10.12 14.17 1.89
CA ARG A 187 8.68 14.19 2.21
C ARG A 187 7.83 13.99 0.96
N THR A 188 8.09 14.76 -0.08
CA THR A 188 7.51 14.52 -1.41
C THR A 188 8.28 13.41 -2.09
N PRO A 189 7.62 12.32 -2.48
CA PRO A 189 8.29 11.21 -3.17
C PRO A 189 8.98 11.67 -4.45
N THR A 190 10.17 11.12 -4.73
CA THR A 190 10.86 11.34 -6.01
C THR A 190 10.35 10.42 -7.11
N PHE A 191 9.72 9.30 -6.73
CA PHE A 191 9.04 8.36 -7.62
C PHE A 191 7.55 8.69 -7.68
N VAL A 192 7.00 8.82 -8.88
CA VAL A 192 5.60 9.17 -9.09
C VAL A 192 4.73 7.91 -9.08
N ALA A 193 4.22 7.52 -7.93
CA ALA A 193 3.22 6.46 -7.81
C ALA A 193 1.82 7.06 -8.08
N ALA A 194 1.41 7.10 -9.36
CA ALA A 194 0.11 7.63 -9.76
C ALA A 194 -0.97 6.55 -9.56
N PHE A 195 -1.79 6.71 -8.52
CA PHE A 195 -2.84 5.76 -8.15
C PHE A 195 -4.21 6.37 -8.33
N GLY A 196 -5.06 5.72 -9.12
CA GLY A 196 -6.45 6.13 -9.35
C GLY A 196 -7.25 6.12 -8.06
N LEU A 197 -7.97 7.21 -7.79
CA LEU A 197 -8.76 7.38 -6.59
C LEU A 197 -10.00 8.22 -6.88
N SER A 198 -11.13 7.56 -7.17
CA SER A 198 -12.40 8.28 -7.32
C SER A 198 -12.99 8.64 -5.97
N THR A 199 -12.72 9.85 -5.48
CA THR A 199 -13.31 10.34 -4.23
C THR A 199 -14.84 10.41 -4.31
N ARG A 200 -15.43 10.66 -5.49
CA ARG A 200 -16.88 10.61 -5.73
C ARG A 200 -17.46 9.22 -5.54
N LEU A 201 -16.75 8.18 -5.98
CA LEU A 201 -17.15 6.79 -5.71
C LEU A 201 -17.11 6.52 -4.20
N GLY A 202 -16.02 6.90 -3.54
CA GLY A 202 -15.84 6.67 -2.10
C GLY A 202 -16.90 7.36 -1.25
N THR A 203 -17.18 8.65 -1.52
CA THR A 203 -18.20 9.42 -0.76
C THR A 203 -19.61 8.87 -1.00
N ARG A 204 -19.95 8.48 -2.23
CA ARG A 204 -21.24 7.85 -2.56
C ARG A 204 -21.42 6.48 -1.90
N ALA A 205 -20.40 5.64 -1.92
CA ALA A 205 -20.43 4.32 -1.30
C ALA A 205 -20.66 4.37 0.23
N LEU A 206 -20.26 5.49 0.86
CA LEU A 206 -20.51 5.77 2.28
C LEU A 206 -21.77 6.60 2.55
N GLY A 207 -22.63 6.81 1.52
CA GLY A 207 -23.86 7.58 1.66
C GLY A 207 -23.65 9.09 1.90
N ARG A 208 -22.50 9.62 1.52
CA ARG A 208 -22.07 11.02 1.74
C ARG A 208 -21.59 11.70 0.45
N PRO A 209 -22.40 11.76 -0.64
CA PRO A 209 -21.94 12.12 -1.99
C PRO A 209 -21.27 13.49 -2.09
N GLU A 210 -21.61 14.45 -1.22
CA GLU A 210 -21.06 15.82 -1.25
C GLU A 210 -20.08 16.09 -0.08
N ASP A 211 -19.66 15.07 0.65
CA ASP A 211 -18.78 15.23 1.81
C ASP A 211 -17.33 15.49 1.39
N ARG A 212 -16.98 16.77 1.36
CA ARG A 212 -15.61 17.22 1.03
C ARG A 212 -14.57 16.78 2.08
N SER A 213 -14.99 16.64 3.35
CA SER A 213 -14.11 16.18 4.42
C SER A 213 -13.68 14.73 4.18
N LEU A 214 -14.66 13.89 3.85
CA LEU A 214 -14.40 12.49 3.49
C LEU A 214 -13.57 12.35 2.20
N ALA A 215 -13.85 13.17 1.17
CA ALA A 215 -13.06 13.22 -0.05
C ALA A 215 -11.58 13.57 0.24
N ARG A 216 -11.35 14.54 1.13
CA ARG A 216 -10.00 14.91 1.60
C ARG A 216 -9.35 13.78 2.41
N ALA A 217 -10.08 13.10 3.28
CA ALA A 217 -9.57 11.97 4.05
C ALA A 217 -9.09 10.84 3.13
N LEU A 218 -9.86 10.51 2.08
CA LEU A 218 -9.47 9.54 1.07
C LEU A 218 -8.17 9.95 0.35
N ALA A 219 -8.07 11.19 -0.11
CA ALA A 219 -6.86 11.69 -0.76
C ALA A 219 -5.66 11.77 0.20
N ALA A 220 -5.89 12.15 1.47
CA ALA A 220 -4.87 12.18 2.50
C ALA A 220 -4.32 10.78 2.81
N ALA A 221 -5.18 9.77 2.82
CA ALA A 221 -4.75 8.38 2.99
C ALA A 221 -3.76 7.97 1.89
N ALA A 222 -4.03 8.29 0.62
CA ALA A 222 -3.09 8.04 -0.47
C ALA A 222 -1.75 8.78 -0.28
N LEU A 223 -1.80 10.08 0.03
CA LEU A 223 -0.59 10.89 0.22
C LEU A 223 0.27 10.41 1.40
N ARG A 224 -0.33 10.00 2.53
CA ARG A 224 0.40 9.42 3.67
C ARG A 224 1.15 8.14 3.30
N HIS A 225 0.64 7.41 2.30
CA HIS A 225 1.28 6.22 1.76
C HIS A 225 2.18 6.50 0.54
N ARG A 226 2.63 7.76 0.36
CA ARG A 226 3.56 8.20 -0.70
C ARG A 226 3.00 8.06 -2.11
N LEU A 227 1.68 7.95 -2.26
CA LEU A 227 0.99 7.86 -3.54
C LEU A 227 0.57 9.25 -4.03
N SER A 228 0.48 9.40 -5.34
CA SER A 228 -0.09 10.56 -6.02
C SER A 228 -1.49 10.22 -6.51
N PRO A 229 -2.55 10.55 -5.73
CA PRO A 229 -3.92 10.24 -6.13
C PRO A 229 -4.29 11.04 -7.38
N PHE A 230 -4.90 10.36 -8.36
CA PHE A 230 -5.46 10.99 -9.55
C PHE A 230 -6.87 10.44 -9.83
N THR A 231 -7.52 10.85 -10.93
CA THR A 231 -8.94 10.53 -11.19
C THR A 231 -9.84 10.95 -10.03
N LEU A 232 -9.45 12.02 -9.33
CA LEU A 232 -10.26 12.65 -8.29
C LEU A 232 -11.62 13.08 -8.88
N SER A 233 -12.47 13.75 -8.14
CA SER A 233 -13.90 13.83 -8.50
C SER A 233 -14.33 15.10 -9.25
N ALA A 234 -13.45 16.11 -9.38
CA ALA A 234 -13.84 17.32 -10.09
C ALA A 234 -14.11 17.04 -11.57
N ASP A 235 -15.23 17.54 -12.02
CA ASP A 235 -15.55 17.57 -13.45
C ASP A 235 -14.58 18.48 -14.21
N PRO A 236 -14.48 18.36 -15.53
CA PRO A 236 -13.75 19.34 -16.33
C PRO A 236 -14.18 20.77 -16.01
N PRO A 237 -13.29 21.78 -16.14
CA PRO A 237 -13.64 23.17 -15.86
C PRO A 237 -14.89 23.59 -16.63
N ALA A 238 -15.85 24.24 -15.96
CA ALA A 238 -17.05 24.77 -16.61
C ALA A 238 -16.69 25.90 -17.57
N GLY A 239 -17.52 26.11 -18.61
CA GLY A 239 -17.24 27.10 -19.65
C GLY A 239 -16.70 26.46 -20.93
N ARG A 240 -16.13 27.23 -21.81
CA ARG A 240 -15.61 26.76 -23.10
C ARG A 240 -14.50 27.68 -23.64
N CYS A 241 -13.67 27.10 -24.46
CA CYS A 241 -12.75 27.83 -25.31
C CYS A 241 -13.16 27.69 -26.76
N THR A 242 -12.99 28.77 -27.52
CA THR A 242 -13.05 28.81 -28.99
C THR A 242 -11.70 29.30 -29.52
N ALA A 243 -11.55 29.37 -30.83
CA ALA A 243 -10.36 29.96 -31.44
C ALA A 243 -10.09 31.40 -31.00
N GLU A 244 -11.17 32.20 -30.77
CA GLU A 244 -11.11 33.63 -30.49
C GLU A 244 -11.12 33.96 -28.99
N ALA A 245 -11.79 33.13 -28.16
CA ALA A 245 -12.00 33.41 -26.75
C ALA A 245 -12.00 32.16 -25.90
N CYS A 246 -11.51 32.26 -24.68
CA CYS A 246 -11.49 31.15 -23.73
C CYS A 246 -11.91 31.65 -22.35
N ALA A 247 -12.97 31.05 -21.81
CA ALA A 247 -13.45 31.32 -20.46
C ALA A 247 -13.76 29.99 -19.77
N LEU A 248 -12.89 29.59 -18.85
CA LEU A 248 -13.04 28.38 -18.04
C LEU A 248 -13.06 28.73 -16.56
N ASP A 249 -14.01 28.16 -15.83
CA ASP A 249 -14.07 28.26 -14.37
C ASP A 249 -13.23 27.15 -13.74
N TRP A 250 -12.14 27.51 -13.11
CA TRP A 250 -11.18 26.63 -12.47
C TRP A 250 -11.51 26.32 -11.00
N SER A 251 -12.54 26.94 -10.43
CA SER A 251 -12.82 26.88 -8.99
C SER A 251 -12.96 25.47 -8.44
N ALA A 252 -13.63 24.56 -9.16
CA ALA A 252 -13.79 23.18 -8.76
C ALA A 252 -12.48 22.39 -8.83
N ILE A 253 -11.70 22.57 -9.90
CA ILE A 253 -10.37 21.96 -10.08
C ILE A 253 -9.40 22.42 -8.99
N ASP A 254 -9.35 23.74 -8.74
CA ASP A 254 -8.48 24.30 -7.71
C ASP A 254 -8.85 23.82 -6.30
N ALA A 255 -10.13 23.78 -5.97
CA ALA A 255 -10.61 23.31 -4.67
C ALA A 255 -10.25 21.84 -4.39
N GLU A 256 -10.15 21.02 -5.44
CA GLU A 256 -9.78 19.62 -5.34
C GLU A 256 -8.26 19.41 -5.38
N LEU A 257 -7.57 20.04 -6.34
CA LEU A 257 -6.16 19.76 -6.59
C LEU A 257 -5.20 20.56 -5.72
N ALA A 258 -5.54 21.79 -5.32
CA ALA A 258 -4.62 22.62 -4.54
C ALA A 258 -4.18 21.93 -3.23
N PRO A 259 -5.07 21.34 -2.40
CA PRO A 259 -4.65 20.68 -1.17
C PRO A 259 -3.67 19.51 -1.41
N VAL A 260 -3.79 18.85 -2.56
CA VAL A 260 -2.93 17.71 -2.96
C VAL A 260 -1.61 18.20 -3.54
N LEU A 261 -1.64 19.18 -4.45
CA LEU A 261 -0.46 19.62 -5.20
C LEU A 261 0.39 20.64 -4.43
N ASP A 262 -0.21 21.47 -3.57
CA ASP A 262 0.53 22.44 -2.74
C ASP A 262 1.13 21.82 -1.48
N GLY A 263 0.65 20.64 -1.08
CA GLY A 263 1.15 19.90 0.09
C GLY A 263 0.52 20.35 1.41
N ASP A 264 -0.70 20.90 1.34
CA ASP A 264 -1.46 21.35 2.51
C ASP A 264 -2.28 20.21 3.13
N LEU A 265 -2.70 19.23 2.33
CA LEU A 265 -3.54 18.12 2.79
C LEU A 265 -2.79 17.18 3.73
N VAL A 266 -1.56 16.84 3.38
CA VAL A 266 -0.59 16.18 4.26
C VAL A 266 0.65 17.08 4.29
N PRO A 267 0.94 17.75 5.41
CA PRO A 267 1.93 18.81 5.46
C PRO A 267 3.28 18.46 4.81
N GLY A 268 3.61 19.17 3.72
CA GLY A 268 4.86 19.02 2.98
C GLY A 268 4.92 17.80 2.04
N VAL A 269 3.83 17.04 1.87
CA VAL A 269 3.71 15.95 0.89
C VAL A 269 2.91 16.44 -0.30
N ARG A 270 3.53 16.49 -1.47
CA ARG A 270 2.91 16.96 -2.71
C ARG A 270 2.64 15.80 -3.65
N GLY A 271 1.43 15.75 -4.23
CA GLY A 271 1.12 14.82 -5.31
C GLY A 271 1.97 15.13 -6.55
N GLY A 272 2.51 14.10 -7.18
CA GLY A 272 3.40 14.21 -8.35
C GLY A 272 2.70 14.06 -9.70
N PHE A 273 1.37 13.88 -9.72
CA PHE A 273 0.61 13.62 -10.94
C PHE A 273 -0.73 14.35 -10.94
N ALA A 274 -1.08 14.95 -12.06
CA ALA A 274 -2.39 15.50 -12.36
C ALA A 274 -2.69 15.30 -13.84
N GLU A 275 -3.96 15.12 -14.18
CA GLU A 275 -4.39 14.86 -15.55
C GLU A 275 -5.21 16.03 -16.12
N VAL A 276 -5.08 16.24 -17.43
CA VAL A 276 -5.93 17.16 -18.20
C VAL A 276 -7.31 16.54 -18.38
N ARG A 277 -8.35 17.20 -17.89
CA ARG A 277 -9.75 16.75 -17.99
C ARG A 277 -10.51 17.59 -19.01
N ILE A 278 -10.91 16.96 -20.12
CA ILE A 278 -11.59 17.63 -21.23
C ILE A 278 -12.87 16.85 -21.56
N PRO A 279 -14.03 17.52 -21.70
CA PRO A 279 -15.27 16.86 -22.10
C PRO A 279 -15.13 16.17 -23.47
N GLY A 280 -15.82 15.05 -23.63
CA GLY A 280 -15.82 14.29 -24.91
C GLY A 280 -16.26 15.13 -26.10
N SER A 281 -17.21 16.05 -25.91
CA SER A 281 -17.67 16.98 -26.95
C SER A 281 -16.59 17.93 -27.46
N VAL A 282 -15.64 18.31 -26.59
CA VAL A 282 -14.48 19.15 -26.98
C VAL A 282 -13.47 18.31 -27.76
N TRP A 283 -13.25 17.04 -27.39
CA TRP A 283 -12.39 16.13 -28.14
C TRP A 283 -12.86 15.89 -29.58
N SER A 284 -14.16 15.84 -29.80
CA SER A 284 -14.80 15.66 -31.11
C SER A 284 -15.14 16.98 -31.83
N GLY A 285 -14.88 18.12 -31.20
CA GLY A 285 -15.13 19.44 -31.73
C GLY A 285 -14.04 19.98 -32.65
N PRO A 286 -14.12 21.29 -33.03
CA PRO A 286 -13.08 21.94 -33.83
C PRO A 286 -11.68 21.86 -33.18
N GLU A 287 -10.66 21.56 -33.98
CA GLU A 287 -9.28 21.47 -33.44
C GLU A 287 -8.78 22.80 -32.85
N ALA A 288 -9.23 23.93 -33.39
CA ALA A 288 -8.87 25.25 -32.87
C ALA A 288 -9.39 25.47 -31.44
N ASP A 289 -10.61 24.99 -31.12
CA ASP A 289 -11.22 25.08 -29.80
C ASP A 289 -10.51 24.13 -28.82
N LEU A 290 -10.20 22.90 -29.26
CA LEU A 290 -9.42 21.96 -28.46
C LEU A 290 -8.01 22.50 -28.18
N ALA A 291 -7.33 23.06 -29.17
CA ALA A 291 -6.01 23.67 -28.99
C ALA A 291 -6.07 24.88 -28.00
N ALA A 292 -7.13 25.71 -28.06
CA ALA A 292 -7.34 26.78 -27.10
C ALA A 292 -7.57 26.22 -25.68
N THR A 293 -8.36 25.16 -25.54
CA THR A 293 -8.60 24.50 -24.25
C THR A 293 -7.30 23.94 -23.66
N LEU A 294 -6.48 23.27 -24.45
CA LEU A 294 -5.19 22.73 -24.00
C LEU A 294 -4.22 23.82 -23.57
N ARG A 295 -4.17 24.97 -24.29
CA ARG A 295 -3.37 26.13 -23.87
C ARG A 295 -3.87 26.72 -22.56
N ALA A 296 -5.20 26.77 -22.34
CA ALA A 296 -5.78 27.25 -21.10
C ALA A 296 -5.39 26.36 -19.90
N TRP A 297 -5.44 25.05 -20.05
CA TRP A 297 -4.92 24.10 -19.04
C TRP A 297 -3.46 24.37 -18.70
N ARG A 298 -2.61 24.49 -19.73
CA ARG A 298 -1.18 24.78 -19.52
C ARG A 298 -0.98 26.12 -18.78
N ALA A 299 -1.68 27.16 -19.21
CA ALA A 299 -1.54 28.52 -18.64
C ALA A 299 -1.97 28.53 -17.17
N HIS A 300 -3.12 27.92 -16.85
CA HIS A 300 -3.62 27.83 -15.47
C HIS A 300 -2.65 27.06 -14.57
N PHE A 301 -2.20 25.88 -14.98
CA PHE A 301 -1.27 25.08 -14.19
C PHE A 301 0.12 25.72 -14.07
N ALA A 302 0.56 26.47 -15.08
CA ALA A 302 1.79 27.27 -14.99
C ALA A 302 1.66 28.40 -13.96
N ALA A 303 0.53 29.12 -13.95
CA ALA A 303 0.26 30.17 -12.98
C ALA A 303 0.19 29.66 -11.53
N ARG A 304 -0.27 28.41 -11.35
CA ARG A 304 -0.33 27.73 -10.04
C ARG A 304 1.00 27.08 -9.62
N GLY A 305 2.01 27.03 -10.49
CA GLY A 305 3.26 26.30 -10.23
C GLY A 305 3.13 24.77 -10.26
N TRP A 306 2.12 24.24 -10.95
CA TRP A 306 1.80 22.81 -11.02
C TRP A 306 2.14 22.15 -12.36
N LEU A 307 2.66 22.92 -13.33
CA LEU A 307 2.82 22.47 -14.72
C LEU A 307 3.71 21.23 -14.88
N ASP A 308 4.71 21.07 -14.03
CA ASP A 308 5.61 19.91 -14.00
C ASP A 308 4.94 18.60 -13.58
N ARG A 309 3.71 18.67 -13.06
CA ARG A 309 2.90 17.53 -12.64
C ARG A 309 1.72 17.26 -13.56
N LEU A 310 1.47 18.14 -14.54
CA LEU A 310 0.34 18.02 -15.47
C LEU A 310 0.70 17.13 -16.66
N TRP A 311 -0.19 16.18 -16.95
CA TRP A 311 -0.08 15.25 -18.05
C TRP A 311 -1.37 15.21 -18.88
N LEU A 312 -1.23 15.08 -20.19
CA LEU A 312 -2.34 14.63 -21.02
C LEU A 312 -2.38 13.11 -20.99
N TYR A 313 -3.33 12.56 -20.25
CA TYR A 313 -3.69 11.15 -20.26
C TYR A 313 -5.10 11.05 -20.87
N THR A 314 -5.26 10.51 -22.06
CA THR A 314 -6.49 10.71 -22.82
C THR A 314 -7.13 9.43 -23.39
N LEU A 315 -6.36 8.43 -23.68
CA LEU A 315 -6.81 7.11 -24.12
C LEU A 315 -6.09 6.04 -23.33
N ASP A 316 -6.86 5.25 -22.62
CA ASP A 316 -6.35 4.14 -21.84
C ASP A 316 -6.20 2.89 -22.70
N GLU A 317 -5.03 2.24 -22.62
CA GLU A 317 -4.69 1.01 -23.37
C GLU A 317 -5.15 1.02 -24.85
N PRO A 318 -4.77 2.04 -25.64
CA PRO A 318 -5.31 2.24 -26.97
C PRO A 318 -5.01 1.05 -27.89
N GLY A 319 -6.05 0.46 -28.45
CA GLY A 319 -5.92 -0.56 -29.47
C GLY A 319 -5.39 0.01 -30.80
N PRO A 320 -4.98 -0.86 -31.77
CA PRO A 320 -4.39 -0.41 -33.03
C PRO A 320 -5.23 0.62 -33.79
N GLY A 321 -6.57 0.50 -33.75
CA GLY A 321 -7.49 1.46 -34.40
C GLY A 321 -7.56 2.83 -33.73
N GLN A 322 -7.05 2.99 -32.52
CA GLN A 322 -7.06 4.24 -31.74
C GLN A 322 -5.72 4.99 -31.80
N LEU A 323 -4.65 4.39 -32.35
CA LEU A 323 -3.32 5.01 -32.36
C LEU A 323 -3.28 6.31 -33.18
N THR A 324 -4.02 6.39 -34.28
CA THR A 324 -4.11 7.61 -35.09
C THR A 324 -4.76 8.75 -34.30
N GLU A 325 -5.81 8.47 -33.54
CA GLU A 325 -6.46 9.47 -32.70
C GLU A 325 -5.57 9.87 -31.51
N LEU A 326 -4.88 8.92 -30.89
CA LEU A 326 -3.89 9.23 -29.86
C LEU A 326 -2.78 10.15 -30.41
N ALA A 327 -2.26 9.84 -31.59
CA ALA A 327 -1.23 10.68 -32.25
C ALA A 327 -1.75 12.08 -32.57
N ARG A 328 -3.02 12.22 -32.99
CA ARG A 328 -3.67 13.53 -33.23
C ARG A 328 -3.75 14.34 -31.92
N ARG A 329 -4.27 13.75 -30.85
CA ARG A 329 -4.38 14.38 -29.53
C ARG A 329 -3.01 14.77 -28.97
N ALA A 330 -2.03 13.89 -29.10
CA ALA A 330 -0.67 14.14 -28.64
C ALA A 330 -0.02 15.31 -29.38
N ARG A 331 -0.19 15.42 -30.71
CA ARG A 331 0.32 16.57 -31.48
C ARG A 331 -0.26 17.90 -30.98
N LEU A 332 -1.57 17.96 -30.75
CA LEU A 332 -2.23 19.17 -30.23
C LEU A 332 -1.76 19.52 -28.83
N ALA A 333 -1.60 18.52 -27.94
CA ALA A 333 -1.09 18.74 -26.60
C ALA A 333 0.35 19.28 -26.61
N ARG A 334 1.23 18.69 -27.42
CA ARG A 334 2.62 19.16 -27.55
C ARG A 334 2.70 20.56 -28.15
N ALA A 335 1.86 20.87 -29.14
CA ALA A 335 1.75 22.22 -29.70
C ALA A 335 1.27 23.25 -28.64
N ALA A 336 0.48 22.80 -27.67
CA ALA A 336 0.09 23.59 -26.50
C ALA A 336 1.15 23.62 -25.37
N GLY A 337 2.27 22.87 -25.51
CA GLY A 337 3.32 22.76 -24.50
C GLY A 337 2.98 21.87 -23.30
N LEU A 338 2.08 20.89 -23.48
CA LEU A 338 1.73 19.88 -22.50
C LEU A 338 2.53 18.59 -22.75
N ARG A 339 2.79 17.85 -21.68
CA ARG A 339 3.38 16.52 -21.74
C ARG A 339 2.32 15.45 -21.95
N VAL A 340 2.67 14.41 -22.70
CA VAL A 340 1.78 13.31 -23.07
C VAL A 340 2.17 12.04 -22.33
N PHE A 341 1.20 11.41 -21.69
CA PHE A 341 1.27 10.17 -20.95
C PHE A 341 0.40 9.13 -21.64
N ALA A 342 0.92 7.95 -21.98
CA ALA A 342 0.18 6.97 -22.76
C ALA A 342 0.43 5.54 -22.25
N THR A 343 -0.65 4.83 -21.93
CA THR A 343 -0.68 3.42 -21.50
C THR A 343 -0.53 2.47 -22.71
N THR A 344 0.61 2.56 -23.38
CA THR A 344 0.96 1.70 -24.51
C THR A 344 2.48 1.52 -24.59
N ALA A 345 2.92 0.45 -25.24
CA ALA A 345 4.33 0.29 -25.60
C ALA A 345 4.73 1.35 -26.65
N PRO A 346 6.03 1.71 -26.75
CA PRO A 346 6.52 2.57 -27.82
C PRO A 346 6.11 2.06 -29.21
N ARG A 347 5.59 2.97 -30.03
CA ARG A 347 5.11 2.69 -31.40
C ARG A 347 5.69 3.72 -32.36
N PRO A 348 6.01 3.36 -33.61
CA PRO A 348 6.53 4.31 -34.61
C PRO A 348 5.61 5.51 -34.82
N GLU A 349 4.27 5.31 -34.83
CA GLU A 349 3.24 6.33 -35.02
C GLU A 349 3.24 7.39 -33.90
N LEU A 350 3.76 7.05 -32.74
CA LEU A 350 3.81 7.90 -31.54
C LEU A 350 5.21 8.47 -31.28
N SER A 351 6.17 8.18 -32.16
CA SER A 351 7.55 8.64 -32.02
C SER A 351 7.63 10.17 -31.94
N GLY A 352 8.31 10.69 -30.91
CA GLY A 352 8.43 12.11 -30.65
C GLY A 352 7.16 12.79 -30.15
N LEU A 353 6.03 12.07 -29.99
CA LEU A 353 4.76 12.61 -29.53
C LEU A 353 4.45 12.31 -28.06
N VAL A 354 4.96 11.21 -27.52
CA VAL A 354 4.72 10.76 -26.15
C VAL A 354 5.95 11.01 -25.29
N ASP A 355 5.76 11.66 -24.15
CA ASP A 355 6.85 11.98 -23.20
C ASP A 355 7.04 10.88 -22.16
N ALA A 356 5.98 10.12 -21.86
CA ALA A 356 6.04 8.98 -20.97
C ALA A 356 5.15 7.84 -21.47
N TYR A 357 5.78 6.78 -21.94
CA TYR A 357 5.11 5.51 -22.16
C TYR A 357 4.95 4.77 -20.83
N VAL A 358 3.78 4.18 -20.65
CA VAL A 358 3.39 3.41 -19.48
C VAL A 358 3.06 2.00 -19.95
N VAL A 359 3.79 1.02 -19.50
CA VAL A 359 3.61 -0.34 -19.98
C VAL A 359 3.30 -1.30 -18.84
N ASN A 360 2.48 -2.31 -19.13
CA ASN A 360 2.30 -3.40 -18.20
C ASN A 360 3.66 -4.01 -17.83
N LEU A 361 3.85 -4.35 -16.57
CA LEU A 361 5.09 -4.92 -16.04
C LEU A 361 5.55 -6.16 -16.84
N THR A 362 4.60 -6.93 -17.38
CA THR A 362 4.87 -8.14 -18.18
C THR A 362 5.45 -7.84 -19.56
N LEU A 363 5.25 -6.63 -20.07
CA LEU A 363 5.75 -6.20 -21.38
C LEU A 363 7.13 -5.55 -21.32
N LEU A 364 7.70 -5.36 -20.14
CA LEU A 364 9.05 -4.83 -20.01
C LEU A 364 10.07 -5.94 -20.30
N PRO A 365 10.93 -5.80 -21.31
CA PRO A 365 11.99 -6.76 -21.57
C PRO A 365 13.05 -6.69 -20.46
N GLY A 366 13.54 -7.83 -20.02
CA GLY A 366 14.60 -7.90 -19.04
C GLY A 366 14.36 -7.12 -17.74
N ILE A 367 15.41 -6.90 -16.96
CA ILE A 367 15.39 -6.10 -15.72
C ILE A 367 16.42 -4.98 -15.70
N GLU A 368 17.27 -4.90 -16.73
CA GLU A 368 18.44 -4.00 -16.74
C GLU A 368 18.04 -2.56 -17.04
N SER A 369 17.12 -2.36 -17.98
CA SER A 369 16.59 -1.04 -18.30
C SER A 369 15.25 -1.16 -19.02
N ALA A 370 14.41 -0.13 -18.86
CA ALA A 370 13.21 0.01 -19.67
C ALA A 370 13.56 0.47 -21.10
N PRO A 371 12.77 0.10 -22.13
CA PRO A 371 12.92 0.65 -23.47
C PRO A 371 12.89 2.18 -23.47
N GLN A 372 13.57 2.80 -24.44
CA GLN A 372 13.63 4.26 -24.56
C GLN A 372 12.20 4.87 -24.56
N GLY A 373 12.00 5.90 -23.74
CA GLY A 373 10.71 6.58 -23.58
C GLY A 373 9.76 5.89 -22.60
N VAL A 374 10.01 4.65 -22.17
CA VAL A 374 9.23 4.00 -21.10
C VAL A 374 9.70 4.56 -19.76
N ARG A 375 8.81 5.28 -19.08
CA ARG A 375 9.10 5.93 -17.80
C ARG A 375 8.28 5.37 -16.66
N PHE A 376 7.16 4.73 -16.96
CA PHE A 376 6.24 4.17 -15.98
C PHE A 376 5.90 2.72 -16.33
N SER A 377 5.56 1.96 -15.32
CA SER A 377 4.93 0.65 -15.49
C SER A 377 3.66 0.56 -14.66
N TYR A 378 2.87 -0.47 -14.88
CA TYR A 378 1.74 -0.80 -14.02
C TYR A 378 1.68 -2.31 -13.77
N ALA A 379 1.16 -2.66 -12.59
CA ALA A 379 0.89 -4.01 -12.19
C ALA A 379 -0.63 -4.14 -11.97
N SER A 380 -1.30 -4.86 -12.85
CA SER A 380 -2.71 -5.21 -12.70
C SER A 380 -2.85 -6.71 -12.73
N CYS A 381 -3.57 -7.26 -11.78
CA CYS A 381 -3.77 -8.70 -11.69
C CYS A 381 -4.45 -9.28 -12.94
N LEU A 382 -5.37 -8.54 -13.54
CA LEU A 382 -6.01 -8.92 -14.80
C LEU A 382 -4.98 -9.14 -15.91
N SER A 383 -4.00 -8.25 -16.03
CA SER A 383 -3.00 -8.26 -17.09
C SER A 383 -1.90 -9.29 -16.89
N HIS A 384 -1.62 -9.72 -15.66
CA HIS A 384 -0.46 -10.55 -15.37
C HIS A 384 -0.68 -11.64 -14.33
N GLY A 385 -1.92 -12.07 -14.09
CA GLY A 385 -2.07 -13.18 -13.18
C GLY A 385 -3.46 -13.61 -12.79
N CYS A 386 -4.48 -12.79 -12.97
CA CYS A 386 -5.80 -13.05 -12.40
C CYS A 386 -6.93 -13.19 -13.42
N ALA A 387 -6.65 -13.14 -14.72
CA ALA A 387 -7.68 -13.34 -15.74
C ALA A 387 -8.43 -14.66 -15.52
N GLU A 388 -9.71 -14.68 -15.89
CA GLU A 388 -10.49 -15.92 -15.85
C GLU A 388 -9.81 -17.01 -16.69
N ARG A 389 -9.73 -18.20 -16.11
CA ARG A 389 -9.01 -19.32 -16.67
C ARG A 389 -9.95 -20.49 -16.88
N PRO A 390 -9.77 -21.28 -17.97
CA PRO A 390 -10.51 -22.52 -18.15
C PRO A 390 -10.38 -23.45 -16.94
N ALA A 391 -11.37 -24.27 -16.66
CA ALA A 391 -11.37 -25.21 -15.54
C ALA A 391 -10.20 -26.20 -15.59
N GLY A 392 -9.67 -26.50 -16.80
CA GLY A 392 -8.54 -27.43 -16.96
C GLY A 392 -8.03 -27.48 -18.42
N GLY A 393 -7.18 -28.46 -18.71
CA GLY A 393 -6.64 -28.71 -20.05
C GLY A 393 -5.39 -27.90 -20.40
N ALA A 394 -4.91 -28.06 -21.65
CA ALA A 394 -3.67 -27.42 -22.14
C ALA A 394 -3.70 -25.89 -22.05
N ARG A 395 -4.83 -25.28 -22.40
CA ARG A 395 -5.02 -23.83 -22.34
C ARG A 395 -4.87 -23.28 -20.91
N ARG A 396 -5.42 -24.00 -19.92
CA ARG A 396 -5.23 -23.65 -18.49
C ARG A 396 -3.76 -23.70 -18.11
N ALA A 397 -3.07 -24.78 -18.46
CA ALA A 397 -1.67 -24.97 -18.15
C ALA A 397 -0.76 -23.91 -18.82
N GLU A 398 -1.10 -23.49 -20.03
CA GLU A 398 -0.42 -22.40 -20.73
C GLU A 398 -0.57 -21.08 -19.98
N MET A 399 -1.80 -20.66 -19.66
CA MET A 399 -2.09 -19.45 -18.92
C MET A 399 -1.43 -19.46 -17.52
N ASP A 400 -1.43 -20.60 -16.83
CA ASP A 400 -0.76 -20.73 -15.54
C ASP A 400 0.75 -20.55 -15.64
N ARG A 401 1.40 -21.01 -16.73
CA ARG A 401 2.83 -20.76 -16.98
C ARG A 401 3.10 -19.29 -17.29
N GLU A 402 2.26 -18.66 -18.08
CA GLU A 402 2.39 -17.26 -18.46
C GLU A 402 2.23 -16.33 -17.26
N PHE A 403 1.24 -16.59 -16.42
CA PHE A 403 0.87 -15.73 -15.30
C PHE A 403 1.62 -16.02 -13.99
N ARG A 404 2.39 -17.10 -13.91
CA ARG A 404 3.12 -17.46 -12.70
C ARG A 404 4.34 -16.59 -12.45
N GLY A 405 4.54 -16.20 -11.17
CA GLY A 405 5.76 -15.56 -10.69
C GLY A 405 5.78 -14.04 -10.78
N TRP A 406 4.83 -13.38 -11.44
CA TRP A 406 4.77 -11.92 -11.49
C TRP A 406 4.46 -11.34 -10.10
N PRO A 407 5.14 -10.27 -9.65
CA PRO A 407 4.77 -9.57 -8.42
C PRO A 407 3.49 -8.75 -8.65
N GLY A 408 2.76 -8.46 -7.57
CA GLY A 408 1.49 -7.72 -7.63
C GLY A 408 0.95 -7.40 -6.25
N TYR A 409 -0.26 -6.86 -6.21
CA TYR A 409 -0.88 -6.30 -5.02
C TYR A 409 -2.09 -7.11 -4.49
N GLU A 410 -2.21 -8.37 -4.89
CA GLU A 410 -3.33 -9.22 -4.47
C GLU A 410 -3.24 -9.61 -2.99
N ILE A 411 -4.41 -9.77 -2.34
CA ILE A 411 -4.50 -10.12 -0.92
C ILE A 411 -3.88 -11.50 -0.65
N ASP A 412 -4.15 -12.45 -1.50
CA ASP A 412 -3.78 -13.86 -1.35
C ASP A 412 -2.38 -14.19 -1.90
N ARG A 413 -1.50 -13.20 -1.93
CA ARG A 413 -0.07 -13.34 -2.25
C ARG A 413 0.82 -12.93 -1.07
N PRO A 414 2.09 -13.38 -1.02
CA PRO A 414 3.04 -12.87 -0.03
C PRO A 414 3.14 -11.34 -0.06
N ALA A 415 3.26 -10.69 1.08
CA ALA A 415 3.43 -9.23 1.16
C ALA A 415 4.66 -8.74 0.39
N THR A 416 5.73 -9.56 0.35
CA THR A 416 6.96 -9.28 -0.42
C THR A 416 6.72 -9.12 -1.92
N ALA A 417 5.58 -9.59 -2.48
CA ALA A 417 5.19 -9.35 -3.88
C ALA A 417 5.02 -7.85 -4.16
N ALA A 418 4.29 -7.14 -3.29
CA ALA A 418 4.08 -5.70 -3.44
C ALA A 418 5.41 -4.93 -3.31
N ARG A 419 6.27 -5.31 -2.37
CA ARG A 419 7.59 -4.70 -2.20
C ARG A 419 8.51 -4.91 -3.41
N ALA A 420 8.42 -6.07 -4.06
CA ALA A 420 9.19 -6.41 -5.25
C ALA A 420 8.92 -5.47 -6.44
N VAL A 421 7.69 -4.94 -6.58
CA VAL A 421 7.34 -3.99 -7.66
C VAL A 421 8.23 -2.73 -7.60
N ALA A 422 8.39 -2.13 -6.43
CA ALA A 422 9.21 -0.92 -6.26
C ALA A 422 10.70 -1.17 -6.55
N TRP A 423 11.26 -2.30 -6.09
CA TRP A 423 12.66 -2.66 -6.36
C TRP A 423 12.91 -2.97 -7.84
N LEU A 424 11.95 -3.59 -8.51
CA LEU A 424 11.99 -3.80 -9.97
C LEU A 424 11.92 -2.46 -10.72
N ALA A 425 11.06 -1.54 -10.28
CA ALA A 425 10.95 -0.20 -10.86
C ALA A 425 12.29 0.55 -10.79
N TRP A 426 12.94 0.52 -9.61
CA TRP A 426 14.28 1.11 -9.44
C TRP A 426 15.32 0.46 -10.36
N ARG A 427 15.41 -0.87 -10.41
CA ARG A 427 16.37 -1.59 -11.26
C ARG A 427 16.21 -1.28 -12.75
N ARG A 428 15.00 -0.94 -13.18
CA ARG A 428 14.67 -0.58 -14.56
C ARG A 428 14.80 0.92 -14.85
N GLY A 429 15.15 1.73 -13.85
CA GLY A 429 15.28 3.17 -14.00
C GLY A 429 13.95 3.88 -14.28
N LEU A 430 12.83 3.32 -13.81
CA LEU A 430 11.53 3.93 -13.99
C LEU A 430 11.37 5.18 -13.14
N ALA A 431 10.61 6.15 -13.65
CA ALA A 431 10.28 7.39 -12.96
C ALA A 431 9.00 7.26 -12.11
N GLY A 432 8.16 6.29 -12.42
CA GLY A 432 6.89 6.11 -11.72
C GLY A 432 6.18 4.80 -12.03
N GLU A 433 5.03 4.67 -11.39
CA GLU A 433 4.07 3.59 -11.54
C GLU A 433 2.68 4.17 -11.72
N LEU A 434 1.85 3.50 -12.50
CA LEU A 434 0.42 3.75 -12.60
C LEU A 434 -0.32 2.59 -11.95
N TYR A 435 -1.35 2.88 -11.15
CA TYR A 435 -2.29 1.88 -10.67
C TYR A 435 -3.71 2.38 -10.90
N TYR A 436 -4.57 1.55 -11.49
CA TYR A 436 -5.80 2.06 -12.11
C TYR A 436 -6.83 2.56 -11.10
N ASP A 437 -7.01 1.92 -9.91
CA ASP A 437 -7.99 2.34 -8.90
C ASP A 437 -7.65 1.80 -7.50
N MET A 438 -7.95 2.58 -6.47
CA MET A 438 -7.83 2.19 -5.06
C MET A 438 -9.17 1.79 -4.43
N LEU A 439 -10.32 2.04 -5.11
CA LEU A 439 -11.66 1.89 -4.56
C LEU A 439 -12.60 1.04 -5.43
N GLN A 440 -12.10 0.31 -6.43
CA GLN A 440 -12.90 -0.40 -7.43
C GLN A 440 -14.00 -1.27 -6.81
N ALA A 441 -13.70 -2.01 -5.74
CA ALA A 441 -14.70 -2.86 -5.07
C ALA A 441 -15.72 -2.08 -4.22
N TRP A 442 -15.59 -0.75 -4.07
CA TRP A 442 -16.60 0.06 -3.38
C TRP A 442 -17.89 0.24 -4.19
N THR A 443 -17.94 -0.21 -5.43
CA THR A 443 -19.19 -0.41 -6.19
C THR A 443 -20.08 -1.49 -5.58
N ARG A 444 -19.52 -2.29 -4.70
CA ARG A 444 -20.14 -3.31 -3.84
C ARG A 444 -19.54 -3.18 -2.44
N ASP A 445 -19.73 -4.13 -1.55
CA ASP A 445 -19.12 -4.08 -0.21
C ASP A 445 -17.79 -4.85 -0.19
N PRO A 446 -16.61 -4.17 -0.14
CA PRO A 446 -15.32 -4.83 -0.15
C PRO A 446 -14.99 -5.59 1.14
N TRP A 447 -15.80 -5.47 2.19
CA TRP A 447 -15.68 -6.33 3.37
C TRP A 447 -16.12 -7.77 3.10
N THR A 448 -16.95 -7.97 2.08
CA THR A 448 -17.51 -9.29 1.69
C THR A 448 -17.11 -9.73 0.30
N ASP A 449 -16.86 -8.79 -0.61
CA ASP A 449 -16.47 -9.05 -2.00
C ASP A 449 -15.40 -8.06 -2.47
N VAL A 450 -14.15 -8.49 -2.39
CA VAL A 450 -12.96 -7.74 -2.85
C VAL A 450 -12.50 -8.14 -4.25
N ARG A 451 -13.26 -8.99 -4.93
CA ARG A 451 -12.83 -9.56 -6.20
C ARG A 451 -13.22 -8.68 -7.38
N ALA A 452 -12.27 -7.91 -7.91
CA ALA A 452 -12.37 -7.21 -9.17
C ALA A 452 -11.51 -7.91 -10.22
N PHE A 453 -11.98 -8.00 -11.47
CA PHE A 453 -11.23 -8.61 -12.58
C PHE A 453 -10.56 -9.95 -12.24
N ALA A 454 -11.26 -10.80 -11.50
CA ALA A 454 -10.78 -12.09 -11.01
C ALA A 454 -9.62 -12.05 -9.98
N GLY A 455 -9.15 -10.88 -9.55
CA GLY A 455 -8.13 -10.71 -8.51
C GLY A 455 -8.71 -10.32 -7.16
N ASN A 456 -8.22 -10.92 -6.08
CA ASN A 456 -8.63 -10.58 -4.72
C ASN A 456 -7.97 -9.27 -4.28
N GLY A 457 -8.76 -8.20 -4.22
CA GLY A 457 -8.29 -6.87 -3.85
C GLY A 457 -7.57 -6.10 -4.94
N ASP A 458 -7.51 -6.62 -6.18
CA ASP A 458 -7.03 -5.86 -7.33
C ASP A 458 -7.90 -4.62 -7.54
N GLY A 459 -7.30 -3.43 -7.67
CA GLY A 459 -8.02 -2.15 -7.72
C GLY A 459 -8.68 -1.72 -6.40
N THR A 460 -8.38 -2.35 -5.27
CA THR A 460 -8.96 -2.00 -3.97
C THR A 460 -7.93 -2.08 -2.86
N LEU A 461 -7.48 -0.92 -2.39
CA LEU A 461 -6.45 -0.79 -1.35
C LEU A 461 -6.98 -0.16 -0.06
N LEU A 462 -8.16 0.46 -0.11
CA LEU A 462 -8.86 1.04 1.04
C LEU A 462 -10.20 0.34 1.25
N TYR A 463 -10.71 0.38 2.47
CA TYR A 463 -12.02 -0.16 2.85
C TYR A 463 -12.92 0.92 3.45
N PRO A 464 -14.26 0.83 3.26
CA PRO A 464 -15.19 1.81 3.82
C PRO A 464 -15.29 1.66 5.33
N GLY A 465 -14.79 2.63 6.07
CA GLY A 465 -14.93 2.73 7.53
C GLY A 465 -16.27 3.35 7.91
N ARG A 466 -17.25 2.51 8.20
CA ARG A 466 -18.60 2.94 8.60
C ARG A 466 -18.67 3.14 10.12
N PRO A 467 -19.12 4.31 10.63
CA PRO A 467 -19.22 4.58 12.07
C PRO A 467 -20.07 3.57 12.84
N GLU A 468 -21.16 3.10 12.27
CA GLU A 468 -22.05 2.10 12.87
C GLU A 468 -21.35 0.78 13.15
N ALA A 469 -20.42 0.37 12.29
CA ALA A 469 -19.62 -0.84 12.45
C ALA A 469 -18.33 -0.60 13.26
N LEU A 470 -17.61 0.48 12.96
CA LEU A 470 -16.25 0.72 13.46
C LEU A 470 -16.15 1.81 14.52
N GLY A 471 -17.26 2.43 14.93
CA GLY A 471 -17.27 3.50 15.94
C GLY A 471 -16.89 4.86 15.38
N GLY A 472 -16.90 5.87 16.26
CA GLY A 472 -16.77 7.28 15.89
C GLY A 472 -18.06 7.85 15.30
N THR A 473 -17.97 9.05 14.72
CA THR A 473 -19.09 9.78 14.12
C THR A 473 -18.92 10.03 12.63
N HIS A 474 -17.67 10.07 12.15
CA HIS A 474 -17.35 10.29 10.74
C HIS A 474 -17.00 8.98 10.03
N PRO A 475 -17.49 8.75 8.81
CA PRO A 475 -16.93 7.70 7.95
C PRO A 475 -15.48 8.05 7.56
N PHE A 476 -14.65 7.04 7.37
CA PHE A 476 -13.22 7.23 7.13
C PHE A 476 -12.64 6.12 6.24
N PRO A 477 -11.50 6.34 5.57
CA PRO A 477 -10.80 5.28 4.86
C PRO A 477 -10.08 4.34 5.83
N VAL A 478 -10.40 3.05 5.79
CA VAL A 478 -9.65 2.00 6.48
C VAL A 478 -8.54 1.54 5.54
N THR A 479 -7.29 1.59 6.00
CA THR A 479 -6.12 1.15 5.23
C THR A 479 -6.01 -0.37 5.15
N SER A 480 -5.02 -0.88 4.43
CA SER A 480 -4.79 -2.31 4.28
C SER A 480 -3.33 -2.67 4.48
N VAL A 481 -3.06 -3.92 4.89
CA VAL A 481 -1.70 -4.49 4.94
C VAL A 481 -0.96 -4.27 3.61
N ARG A 482 -1.65 -4.39 2.48
CA ARG A 482 -1.06 -4.16 1.16
C ARG A 482 -0.63 -2.72 0.95
N LEU A 483 -1.47 -1.76 1.35
CA LEU A 483 -1.18 -0.33 1.21
C LEU A 483 0.03 0.08 2.05
N GLU A 484 0.15 -0.46 3.27
CA GLU A 484 1.34 -0.25 4.12
C GLU A 484 2.61 -0.82 3.46
N VAL A 485 2.54 -2.04 2.92
CA VAL A 485 3.69 -2.67 2.25
C VAL A 485 4.06 -1.96 0.93
N ILE A 486 3.10 -1.40 0.21
CA ILE A 486 3.36 -0.54 -0.97
C ILE A 486 4.14 0.70 -0.53
N ARG A 487 3.70 1.40 0.53
CA ARG A 487 4.43 2.54 1.11
C ARG A 487 5.86 2.15 1.46
N ASP A 488 6.05 1.07 2.21
CA ASP A 488 7.37 0.58 2.59
C ASP A 488 8.26 0.28 1.37
N GLY A 489 7.68 -0.24 0.29
CA GLY A 489 8.38 -0.44 -0.99
C GLY A 489 8.80 0.88 -1.66
N LEU A 490 7.96 1.90 -1.59
CA LEU A 490 8.27 3.24 -2.09
C LEU A 490 9.33 3.94 -1.21
N GLU A 491 9.34 3.70 0.09
CA GLU A 491 10.38 4.17 1.00
C GLU A 491 11.73 3.48 0.75
N ASP A 492 11.73 2.17 0.48
CA ASP A 492 12.93 1.47 0.00
C ASP A 492 13.48 2.07 -1.30
N LEU A 493 12.60 2.45 -2.23
CA LEU A 493 13.02 3.06 -3.49
C LEU A 493 13.70 4.42 -3.24
N GLU A 494 13.24 5.21 -2.28
CA GLU A 494 13.91 6.43 -1.86
C GLU A 494 15.29 6.13 -1.22
N LEU A 495 15.40 5.07 -0.40
CA LEU A 495 16.69 4.63 0.14
C LEU A 495 17.66 4.22 -0.99
N LEU A 496 17.20 3.49 -1.99
CA LEU A 496 18.00 3.09 -3.16
C LEU A 496 18.48 4.31 -3.95
N ARG A 497 17.64 5.33 -4.16
CA ARG A 497 18.01 6.58 -4.83
C ARG A 497 19.00 7.40 -4.01
N LEU A 498 18.79 7.48 -2.69
CA LEU A 498 19.77 8.12 -1.79
C LEU A 498 21.11 7.40 -1.83
N ALA A 499 21.12 6.08 -1.90
CA ALA A 499 22.34 5.29 -2.03
C ALA A 499 23.05 5.56 -3.35
N GLU A 500 22.34 5.69 -4.47
CA GLU A 500 22.93 6.11 -5.74
C GLU A 500 23.59 7.50 -5.62
N ALA A 501 22.88 8.47 -5.07
CA ALA A 501 23.36 9.83 -4.88
C ALA A 501 24.60 9.89 -3.96
N ALA A 502 24.67 8.98 -2.97
CA ALA A 502 25.79 8.86 -2.02
C ALA A 502 26.97 8.02 -2.57
N GLY A 503 26.94 7.55 -3.83
CA GLY A 503 27.97 6.72 -4.44
C GLY A 503 27.94 5.25 -4.01
N LEU A 504 26.83 4.78 -3.43
CA LEU A 504 26.63 3.39 -2.98
C LEU A 504 25.85 2.54 -4.00
N ARG A 505 25.76 2.98 -5.27
CA ARG A 505 25.07 2.25 -6.33
C ARG A 505 25.50 0.77 -6.45
N PRO A 506 26.80 0.41 -6.41
CA PRO A 506 27.20 -1.00 -6.49
C PRO A 506 26.61 -1.86 -5.35
N LEU A 507 26.49 -1.33 -4.13
CA LEU A 507 25.85 -2.02 -3.01
C LEU A 507 24.35 -2.19 -3.27
N ALA A 508 23.65 -1.12 -3.70
CA ALA A 508 22.24 -1.15 -4.03
C ALA A 508 21.91 -2.19 -5.12
N GLU A 509 22.71 -2.23 -6.19
CA GLU A 509 22.58 -3.21 -7.28
C GLU A 509 22.83 -4.65 -6.81
N ALA A 510 23.84 -4.89 -5.96
CA ALA A 510 24.11 -6.20 -5.40
C ALA A 510 22.97 -6.70 -4.50
N LEU A 511 22.36 -5.82 -3.68
CA LEU A 511 21.21 -6.14 -2.84
C LEU A 511 19.97 -6.42 -3.70
N ALA A 512 19.67 -5.54 -4.65
CA ALA A 512 18.52 -5.68 -5.54
C ALA A 512 18.65 -6.93 -6.44
N GLY A 513 19.85 -7.24 -6.94
CA GLY A 513 20.12 -8.44 -7.73
C GLY A 513 19.85 -9.74 -6.99
N ARG A 514 20.00 -9.75 -5.66
CA ARG A 514 19.65 -10.90 -4.82
C ARG A 514 18.15 -10.99 -4.52
N LEU A 515 17.48 -9.87 -4.29
CA LEU A 515 16.07 -9.84 -3.93
C LEU A 515 15.14 -10.00 -5.13
N VAL A 516 15.48 -9.39 -6.24
CA VAL A 516 14.68 -9.39 -7.48
C VAL A 516 15.58 -9.72 -8.69
N PRO A 517 16.12 -10.97 -8.78
CA PRO A 517 17.00 -11.36 -9.87
C PRO A 517 16.35 -11.28 -11.25
N SER A 518 15.03 -11.43 -11.33
CA SER A 518 14.25 -11.20 -12.55
C SER A 518 12.86 -10.65 -12.23
N ALA A 519 12.12 -10.24 -13.26
CA ALA A 519 10.76 -9.76 -13.09
C ALA A 519 9.78 -10.82 -12.54
N ARG A 520 10.09 -12.10 -12.71
CA ARG A 520 9.26 -13.24 -12.29
C ARG A 520 9.89 -14.06 -11.16
N THR A 521 11.10 -13.71 -10.76
CA THR A 521 11.82 -14.37 -9.67
C THR A 521 12.25 -13.34 -8.66
N TRP A 522 11.73 -13.45 -7.46
CA TRP A 522 12.01 -12.54 -6.36
C TRP A 522 11.94 -13.29 -5.03
N GLU A 523 12.61 -12.77 -4.01
CA GLU A 523 12.66 -13.39 -2.68
C GLU A 523 11.28 -13.31 -2.02
N ARG A 524 10.74 -14.45 -1.62
CA ARG A 524 9.40 -14.55 -1.02
C ARG A 524 9.42 -14.45 0.50
N ARG A 525 10.57 -14.71 1.14
CA ARG A 525 10.72 -14.64 2.59
C ARG A 525 10.99 -13.21 3.05
N PRO A 526 10.38 -12.72 4.13
CA PRO A 526 10.56 -11.36 4.66
C PRO A 526 12.00 -11.05 5.09
N GLY A 527 12.66 -11.98 5.80
CA GLY A 527 13.97 -11.75 6.40
C GLY A 527 15.04 -11.17 5.49
N PRO A 528 15.27 -11.70 4.26
CA PRO A 528 16.24 -11.12 3.32
C PRO A 528 15.96 -9.67 2.92
N TRP A 529 14.68 -9.26 2.80
CA TRP A 529 14.29 -7.88 2.51
C TRP A 529 14.68 -6.93 3.64
N LEU A 530 14.33 -7.30 4.87
CA LEU A 530 14.66 -6.52 6.07
C LEU A 530 16.18 -6.42 6.27
N ALA A 531 16.92 -7.50 6.03
CA ALA A 531 18.37 -7.52 6.09
C ALA A 531 19.03 -6.63 5.03
N ALA A 532 18.53 -6.66 3.80
CA ALA A 532 19.03 -5.82 2.71
C ALA A 532 18.77 -4.33 3.00
N ARG A 533 17.55 -4.00 3.43
CA ARG A 533 17.16 -2.65 3.82
C ARG A 533 18.04 -2.12 4.96
N ARG A 534 18.23 -2.91 6.02
CA ARG A 534 19.12 -2.55 7.13
C ARG A 534 20.56 -2.32 6.65
N THR A 535 21.08 -3.21 5.81
CA THR A 535 22.45 -3.08 5.24
C THR A 535 22.59 -1.77 4.48
N LEU A 536 21.60 -1.40 3.67
CA LEU A 536 21.58 -0.17 2.89
C LEU A 536 21.49 1.07 3.78
N GLY A 537 20.56 1.08 4.75
CA GLY A 537 20.39 2.17 5.70
C GLY A 537 21.61 2.40 6.58
N ASP A 538 22.24 1.34 7.09
CA ASP A 538 23.47 1.43 7.89
C ASP A 538 24.65 1.95 7.03
N ALA A 539 24.74 1.58 5.75
CA ALA A 539 25.76 2.10 4.85
C ALA A 539 25.56 3.59 4.54
N LEU A 540 24.31 4.01 4.28
CA LEU A 540 23.92 5.42 4.12
C LEU A 540 24.24 6.24 5.37
N ALA A 541 23.88 5.75 6.55
CA ALA A 541 24.16 6.41 7.82
C ALA A 541 25.66 6.70 7.97
N ARG A 542 26.52 5.71 7.75
CA ARG A 542 27.98 5.90 7.79
C ARG A 542 28.47 6.90 6.76
N ARG A 543 27.97 6.81 5.51
CA ARG A 543 28.45 7.65 4.40
C ARG A 543 28.09 9.12 4.59
N LEU A 544 26.87 9.40 5.04
CA LEU A 544 26.36 10.75 5.22
C LEU A 544 26.90 11.43 6.50
N THR A 545 27.18 10.65 7.56
CA THR A 545 27.82 11.20 8.77
C THR A 545 29.26 11.63 8.53
N VAL A 546 30.01 10.93 7.68
CA VAL A 546 31.41 11.29 7.35
C VAL A 546 31.49 12.52 6.43
N ALA A 547 30.45 12.78 5.63
CA ALA A 547 30.42 13.90 4.68
C ALA A 547 30.12 15.26 5.36
N HIS A 548 29.65 15.27 6.61
CA HIS A 548 29.36 16.47 7.40
C HIS A 548 29.91 16.26 8.81
N PRO A 549 31.25 16.48 9.04
CA PRO A 549 31.86 16.43 10.35
C PRO A 549 31.38 17.56 11.28
#